data_477b39ee71da2ca8547a2fc5bd96d6e1
#
_entry.id   477b39ee71da2ca8547a2fc5bd96d6e1
#
_cell.length_a   1.000
_cell.length_b   1.000
_cell.length_c   1.000
_cell.angle_alpha   90.00
_cell.angle_beta   90.00
_cell.angle_gamma   90.00
#
_symmetry.space_group_name_H-M   'P 1'
#
loop_
_entity.id
_entity.type
_entity.pdbx_description
1 polymer ?
#
loop_
_entity_poly.entity_id
_entity_poly.type
_entity_poly.pdbx_seq_one_letter_code
_entity_poly.pdbx_strand_id
1 'polypeptide(L)'
;MGFESLYAIRTCVERRVARGNRQKGGPPKWDGAKVRMTNSTFPVVSRRGLLGAFAATAVIAAPTYSSAFGLLKGAGDIRRIKMHSGRTGETIDTIYWIEGEYIPEVLKEINHFMRDWRSDETIKIDPRNVDTMAAAHRLMDVNEPYMMLSGYRSPSTNAMLRSRSRGVAKNSLHMRGQAADLRLESRSVGQMAKAAAACASGGVGRYSRSNFVHMDCGPVRSWGG
;
A
#
# COMPACT_ATOMS: atom_id res chain seq x y z
N MET A 1 13.61 13.82 -9.03
CA MET A 1 13.60 14.26 -7.61
C MET A 1 14.83 13.68 -6.97
N GLY A 2 15.71 14.51 -6.39
CA GLY A 2 17.02 14.08 -5.93
C GLY A 2 16.98 13.36 -4.58
N PHE A 3 18.06 12.66 -4.26
CA PHE A 3 18.29 11.89 -3.02
C PHE A 3 17.96 12.66 -1.72
N GLU A 4 18.14 13.96 -1.70
CA GLU A 4 17.84 14.81 -0.53
C GLU A 4 16.34 14.88 -0.20
N SER A 5 15.44 14.77 -1.18
CA SER A 5 14.00 14.82 -0.97
C SER A 5 13.48 13.54 -0.28
N LEU A 6 14.07 12.38 -0.58
CA LEU A 6 13.71 11.09 0.01
C LEU A 6 14.16 11.00 1.48
N TYR A 7 15.35 11.53 1.78
CA TYR A 7 15.85 11.57 3.16
C TYR A 7 14.99 12.46 4.06
N ALA A 8 14.52 13.58 3.53
CA ALA A 8 13.62 14.50 4.25
C ALA A 8 12.24 13.86 4.53
N ILE A 9 11.73 13.03 3.62
CA ILE A 9 10.45 12.33 3.80
C ILE A 9 10.60 11.24 4.89
N ARG A 10 11.68 10.45 4.86
CA ARG A 10 11.97 9.43 5.87
C ARG A 10 12.10 10.04 7.27
N THR A 11 12.86 11.11 7.41
CA THR A 11 13.01 11.83 8.69
C THR A 11 11.72 12.53 9.15
N CYS A 12 10.83 12.92 8.24
CA CYS A 12 9.54 13.52 8.60
C CYS A 12 8.56 12.46 9.15
N VAL A 13 8.54 11.27 8.56
CA VAL A 13 7.73 10.13 9.03
C VAL A 13 8.23 9.65 10.40
N GLU A 14 9.55 9.48 10.57
CA GLU A 14 10.17 9.09 11.84
C GLU A 14 9.92 10.13 12.96
N ARG A 15 9.95 11.44 12.65
CA ARG A 15 9.63 12.50 13.62
C ARG A 15 8.16 12.54 14.03
N ARG A 16 7.25 12.10 13.18
CA ARG A 16 5.82 12.04 13.52
C ARG A 16 5.52 10.89 14.49
N VAL A 17 6.18 9.75 14.28
CA VAL A 17 6.11 8.59 15.18
C VAL A 17 6.77 8.90 16.55
N ALA A 18 7.92 9.60 16.55
CA ALA A 18 8.64 9.96 17.77
C ALA A 18 7.94 11.00 18.67
N ARG A 19 7.01 11.80 18.14
CA ARG A 19 6.24 12.78 18.97
C ARG A 19 5.20 12.16 19.89
N GLY A 20 4.86 10.87 19.66
CA GLY A 20 3.95 10.12 20.54
C GLY A 20 4.59 9.62 21.85
N ASN A 21 5.92 9.65 21.98
CA ASN A 21 6.60 9.01 23.12
C ASN A 21 7.65 9.94 23.76
N ARG A 22 7.22 11.03 24.40
CA ARG A 22 8.13 11.93 25.11
C ARG A 22 8.26 11.53 26.58
N GLN A 23 9.23 10.66 26.89
CA GLN A 23 9.83 10.56 28.21
C GLN A 23 11.27 11.11 28.20
N LYS A 24 11.60 11.79 29.29
CA LYS A 24 12.74 12.67 29.53
C LYS A 24 14.09 11.95 29.42
N GLY A 25 14.97 12.39 28.51
CA GLY A 25 16.39 12.04 28.48
C GLY A 25 17.13 13.09 27.67
N GLY A 26 18.16 13.72 28.25
CA GLY A 26 18.92 14.83 27.64
C GLY A 26 19.79 14.38 26.44
N PRO A 27 20.33 15.32 25.65
CA PRO A 27 21.02 15.02 24.41
C PRO A 27 22.40 14.40 24.65
N PRO A 28 22.86 13.44 23.80
CA PRO A 28 24.20 12.89 23.86
C PRO A 28 25.24 13.91 23.38
N LYS A 29 26.36 13.97 24.07
CA LYS A 29 27.55 14.77 23.71
C LYS A 29 28.28 14.09 22.55
N TRP A 30 28.63 14.88 21.52
CA TRP A 30 29.42 14.43 20.38
C TRP A 30 30.89 14.78 20.60
N ASP A 31 31.74 13.77 20.72
CA ASP A 31 33.21 13.96 20.68
C ASP A 31 33.67 13.93 19.23
N GLY A 32 34.36 15.01 18.84
CA GLY A 32 34.83 15.24 17.47
C GLY A 32 35.95 14.29 17.06
N ALA A 33 35.65 13.22 16.35
CA ALA A 33 36.64 12.40 15.67
C ALA A 33 36.93 12.96 14.26
N LYS A 34 38.17 13.39 14.02
CA LYS A 34 38.65 13.85 12.72
C LYS A 34 38.73 12.66 11.74
N VAL A 35 37.93 12.68 10.70
CA VAL A 35 38.02 11.72 9.59
C VAL A 35 39.14 12.20 8.63
N ARG A 36 40.18 11.38 8.48
CA ARG A 36 41.28 11.59 7.53
C ARG A 36 40.83 11.09 6.16
N MET A 37 40.65 12.00 5.19
CA MET A 37 40.39 11.65 3.79
C MET A 37 41.65 11.07 3.14
N THR A 38 41.58 9.82 2.67
CA THR A 38 42.59 9.23 1.80
C THR A 38 42.15 9.41 0.35
N ASN A 39 43.00 10.06 -0.46
CA ASN A 39 42.80 10.20 -1.90
C ASN A 39 42.94 8.82 -2.58
N SER A 40 41.85 8.25 -3.09
CA SER A 40 41.89 7.11 -4.00
C SER A 40 41.77 7.60 -5.44
N THR A 41 42.83 7.45 -6.22
CA THR A 41 42.86 7.68 -7.66
C THR A 41 42.14 6.54 -8.36
N PHE A 42 41.04 6.84 -9.02
CA PHE A 42 40.33 5.87 -9.89
C PHE A 42 41.01 5.77 -11.26
N PRO A 43 41.26 4.57 -11.81
CA PRO A 43 41.79 4.41 -13.14
C PRO A 43 40.78 4.83 -14.22
N VAL A 44 41.25 5.68 -15.16
CA VAL A 44 40.46 6.10 -16.33
C VAL A 44 40.35 4.93 -17.31
N VAL A 45 39.17 4.36 -17.45
CA VAL A 45 38.91 3.30 -18.42
C VAL A 45 38.58 3.91 -19.79
N SER A 46 39.40 3.62 -20.81
CA SER A 46 39.22 4.13 -22.18
C SER A 46 38.01 3.50 -22.87
N ARG A 47 37.33 4.28 -23.72
CA ARG A 47 36.11 3.88 -24.44
C ARG A 47 36.22 2.68 -25.39
N ARG A 48 37.43 2.16 -25.62
CA ARG A 48 37.69 1.00 -26.49
C ARG A 48 37.74 -0.35 -25.77
N GLY A 49 37.73 -0.38 -24.41
CA GLY A 49 37.78 -1.59 -23.60
C GLY A 49 36.40 -2.17 -23.23
N LEU A 50 35.29 -1.51 -23.57
CA LEU A 50 33.95 -1.88 -23.09
C LEU A 50 33.16 -2.85 -23.99
N LEU A 51 33.76 -3.36 -25.07
CA LEU A 51 33.07 -4.23 -26.05
C LEU A 51 33.43 -5.71 -25.95
N GLY A 52 34.12 -6.17 -24.93
CA GLY A 52 34.66 -7.52 -24.85
C GLY A 52 34.24 -8.41 -23.68
N ALA A 53 33.29 -8.03 -22.82
CA ALA A 53 32.98 -8.80 -21.60
C ALA A 53 31.49 -8.99 -21.36
N PHE A 54 30.75 -9.51 -22.38
CA PHE A 54 29.47 -10.18 -22.10
C PHE A 54 29.71 -11.70 -22.14
N ALA A 55 30.43 -12.21 -21.16
CA ALA A 55 30.46 -13.63 -20.89
C ALA A 55 29.24 -13.97 -20.03
N ALA A 56 28.50 -14.97 -20.47
CA ALA A 56 27.29 -15.51 -19.91
C ALA A 56 27.36 -15.69 -18.37
N THR A 57 26.68 -14.86 -17.61
CA THR A 57 26.29 -15.19 -16.25
C THR A 57 25.00 -15.99 -16.33
N ALA A 58 25.08 -17.29 -15.97
CA ALA A 58 23.93 -18.13 -15.75
C ALA A 58 23.02 -17.46 -14.71
N VAL A 59 21.85 -17.00 -15.14
CA VAL A 59 20.79 -16.56 -14.26
C VAL A 59 20.28 -17.80 -13.54
N ILE A 60 20.76 -18.03 -12.31
CA ILE A 60 20.12 -18.95 -11.40
C ILE A 60 18.75 -18.36 -11.13
N ALA A 61 17.71 -19.00 -11.66
CA ALA A 61 16.33 -18.64 -11.42
C ALA A 61 16.06 -18.75 -9.91
N ALA A 62 16.17 -17.65 -9.20
CA ALA A 62 15.60 -17.54 -7.86
C ALA A 62 14.09 -17.75 -7.98
N PRO A 63 13.45 -18.51 -7.09
CA PRO A 63 12.03 -18.80 -7.16
C PRO A 63 11.25 -17.49 -7.18
N THR A 64 10.46 -17.35 -8.22
CA THR A 64 9.74 -16.16 -8.60
C THR A 64 8.66 -15.76 -7.60
N TYR A 65 9.03 -15.04 -6.57
CA TYR A 65 8.11 -14.11 -5.90
C TYR A 65 7.87 -12.83 -6.74
N SER A 66 8.54 -12.73 -7.92
CA SER A 66 8.52 -11.53 -8.76
C SER A 66 7.28 -11.38 -9.65
N SER A 67 6.48 -12.42 -9.84
CA SER A 67 5.35 -12.33 -10.77
C SER A 67 4.14 -11.57 -10.22
N ALA A 68 3.97 -11.47 -8.90
CA ALA A 68 2.90 -10.67 -8.32
C ALA A 68 3.24 -9.15 -8.30
N PHE A 69 4.52 -8.80 -8.22
CA PHE A 69 4.96 -7.40 -8.14
C PHE A 69 5.00 -6.67 -9.49
N GLY A 70 5.21 -7.38 -10.58
CA GLY A 70 5.16 -6.79 -11.92
C GLY A 70 3.76 -6.34 -12.34
N LEU A 71 2.73 -6.73 -11.61
CA LEU A 71 1.33 -6.51 -11.95
C LEU A 71 0.74 -5.24 -11.32
N LEU A 72 1.43 -4.58 -10.39
CA LEU A 72 0.97 -3.34 -9.79
C LEU A 72 1.32 -2.14 -10.70
N LYS A 73 0.75 -2.10 -11.89
CA LYS A 73 0.85 -0.92 -12.76
C LYS A 73 0.37 0.30 -11.98
N GLY A 74 1.23 1.33 -11.90
CA GLY A 74 0.96 2.55 -11.16
C GLY A 74 1.48 2.58 -9.73
N ALA A 75 1.97 1.48 -9.15
CA ALA A 75 2.77 1.55 -7.92
C ALA A 75 4.18 2.04 -8.28
N GLY A 76 4.70 3.03 -7.60
CA GLY A 76 6.08 3.54 -7.76
C GLY A 76 6.93 3.13 -6.57
N ASP A 77 8.15 3.66 -6.50
CA ASP A 77 9.09 3.44 -5.39
C ASP A 77 8.56 3.96 -4.05
N ILE A 78 7.61 4.90 -4.08
CA ILE A 78 6.87 5.40 -2.92
C ILE A 78 5.40 5.09 -3.13
N ARG A 79 4.79 4.36 -2.17
CA ARG A 79 3.34 4.09 -2.19
C ARG A 79 2.66 4.80 -1.05
N ARG A 80 1.60 5.52 -1.40
CA ARG A 80 0.77 6.29 -0.49
C ARG A 80 -0.68 5.84 -0.61
N ILE A 81 -1.39 5.86 0.50
CA ILE A 81 -2.83 5.64 0.53
C ILE A 81 -3.54 6.78 1.25
N LYS A 82 -4.65 7.23 0.68
CA LYS A 82 -5.52 8.25 1.27
C LYS A 82 -6.92 7.66 1.39
N MET A 83 -7.44 7.64 2.60
CA MET A 83 -8.80 7.16 2.86
C MET A 83 -9.48 8.00 3.93
N HIS A 84 -10.80 8.09 3.86
CA HIS A 84 -11.62 8.52 4.97
C HIS A 84 -12.71 7.50 5.22
N SER A 85 -13.08 7.30 6.46
CA SER A 85 -14.15 6.40 6.84
C SER A 85 -15.48 7.16 6.93
N GLY A 86 -16.42 6.84 6.06
CA GLY A 86 -17.76 7.40 6.13
C GLY A 86 -18.57 6.92 7.36
N ARG A 87 -18.01 6.05 8.20
CA ARG A 87 -18.66 5.50 9.40
C ARG A 87 -18.11 6.02 10.71
N THR A 88 -16.78 6.17 10.79
CA THR A 88 -16.12 6.64 12.02
C THR A 88 -15.69 8.10 11.93
N GLY A 89 -15.70 8.71 10.73
CA GLY A 89 -15.18 10.05 10.49
C GLY A 89 -13.66 10.14 10.47
N GLU A 90 -12.95 9.05 10.70
CA GLU A 90 -11.50 9.01 10.70
C GLU A 90 -10.94 9.19 9.29
N THR A 91 -9.72 9.73 9.23
CA THR A 91 -8.97 9.91 7.98
C THR A 91 -7.57 9.37 8.11
N ILE A 92 -7.03 8.79 7.03
CA ILE A 92 -5.64 8.40 6.92
C ILE A 92 -5.08 8.91 5.59
N ASP A 93 -3.90 9.52 5.64
CA ASP A 93 -3.13 9.96 4.49
C ASP A 93 -1.66 9.71 4.77
N THR A 94 -1.12 8.59 4.28
CA THR A 94 0.17 8.10 4.72
C THR A 94 0.94 7.38 3.61
N ILE A 95 2.27 7.44 3.71
CA ILE A 95 3.20 6.63 2.90
C ILE A 95 3.47 5.36 3.69
N TYR A 96 3.14 4.20 3.11
CA TYR A 96 3.28 2.90 3.77
C TYR A 96 4.35 2.00 3.15
N TRP A 97 4.95 2.43 2.01
CA TRP A 97 6.02 1.73 1.30
C TRP A 97 7.03 2.72 0.75
N ILE A 98 8.31 2.47 0.97
CA ILE A 98 9.43 3.24 0.42
C ILE A 98 10.55 2.28 0.00
N GLU A 99 11.07 2.44 -1.23
CA GLU A 99 12.28 1.76 -1.73
C GLU A 99 12.31 0.24 -1.50
N GLY A 100 11.20 -0.43 -1.75
CA GLY A 100 11.13 -1.88 -1.63
C GLY A 100 10.64 -2.41 -0.28
N GLU A 101 10.42 -1.54 0.72
CA GLU A 101 10.06 -1.95 2.07
C GLU A 101 8.75 -1.34 2.56
N TYR A 102 7.94 -2.14 3.25
CA TYR A 102 6.79 -1.64 4.00
C TYR A 102 7.25 -0.98 5.30
N ILE A 103 6.51 0.04 5.74
CA ILE A 103 6.72 0.71 7.02
C ILE A 103 5.80 0.05 8.05
N PRO A 104 6.32 -0.80 8.97
CA PRO A 104 5.49 -1.64 9.85
C PRO A 104 4.55 -0.85 10.76
N GLU A 105 5.00 0.31 11.24
CA GLU A 105 4.22 1.19 12.11
C GLU A 105 3.01 1.75 11.38
N VAL A 106 3.20 2.16 10.11
CA VAL A 106 2.13 2.67 9.25
C VAL A 106 1.15 1.56 8.88
N LEU A 107 1.62 0.32 8.66
CA LEU A 107 0.71 -0.81 8.45
C LEU A 107 -0.17 -1.09 9.68
N LYS A 108 0.32 -0.85 10.90
CA LYS A 108 -0.50 -0.94 12.13
C LYS A 108 -1.58 0.15 12.17
N GLU A 109 -1.26 1.37 11.76
CA GLU A 109 -2.24 2.46 11.63
C GLU A 109 -3.32 2.10 10.59
N ILE A 110 -2.92 1.54 9.43
CA ILE A 110 -3.84 1.07 8.40
C ILE A 110 -4.72 -0.07 8.93
N ASN A 111 -4.17 -1.02 9.69
CA ASN A 111 -4.93 -2.10 10.31
C ASN A 111 -6.03 -1.56 11.23
N HIS A 112 -5.69 -0.57 12.07
CA HIS A 112 -6.65 0.07 12.96
C HIS A 112 -7.72 0.86 12.18
N PHE A 113 -7.31 1.64 11.18
CA PHE A 113 -8.24 2.41 10.34
C PHE A 113 -9.22 1.49 9.61
N MET A 114 -8.77 0.33 9.11
CA MET A 114 -9.58 -0.62 8.35
C MET A 114 -10.30 -1.66 9.23
N ARG A 115 -10.35 -1.49 10.55
CA ARG A 115 -11.01 -2.39 11.49
C ARG A 115 -12.51 -2.54 11.22
N ASP A 116 -13.11 -3.53 11.82
CA ASP A 116 -14.57 -3.63 11.85
C ASP A 116 -15.15 -2.56 12.78
N TRP A 117 -15.63 -1.47 12.21
CA TRP A 117 -16.17 -0.34 12.97
C TRP A 117 -17.41 -0.68 13.82
N ARG A 118 -18.01 -1.86 13.64
CA ARG A 118 -19.17 -2.30 14.43
C ARG A 118 -18.78 -3.01 15.72
N SER A 119 -17.70 -3.80 15.68
CA SER A 119 -17.19 -4.55 16.82
C SER A 119 -15.89 -3.96 17.38
N ASP A 120 -15.32 -2.96 16.72
CA ASP A 120 -14.01 -2.36 16.98
C ASP A 120 -12.84 -3.36 16.91
N GLU A 121 -13.09 -4.54 16.30
CA GLU A 121 -12.08 -5.57 16.13
C GLU A 121 -11.11 -5.20 15.02
N THR A 122 -9.80 -5.33 15.31
CA THR A 122 -8.70 -5.09 14.39
C THR A 122 -7.99 -6.40 14.07
N ILE A 123 -7.64 -6.61 12.78
CA ILE A 123 -6.74 -7.68 12.37
C ILE A 123 -5.61 -7.13 11.50
N LYS A 124 -4.64 -7.96 11.18
CA LYS A 124 -3.63 -7.64 10.18
C LYS A 124 -4.28 -7.60 8.79
N ILE A 125 -4.32 -6.42 8.19
CA ILE A 125 -4.73 -6.25 6.78
C ILE A 125 -3.60 -6.76 5.88
N ASP A 126 -3.98 -7.50 4.84
CA ASP A 126 -3.02 -7.97 3.84
C ASP A 126 -2.46 -6.78 3.06
N PRO A 127 -1.14 -6.50 3.10
CA PRO A 127 -0.57 -5.34 2.41
C PRO A 127 -0.82 -5.34 0.90
N ARG A 128 -1.01 -6.51 0.28
CA ARG A 128 -1.33 -6.62 -1.15
C ARG A 128 -2.67 -5.97 -1.49
N ASN A 129 -3.63 -6.00 -0.55
CA ASN A 129 -4.90 -5.29 -0.75
C ASN A 129 -4.70 -3.77 -0.73
N VAL A 130 -3.84 -3.26 0.18
CA VAL A 130 -3.48 -1.84 0.24
C VAL A 130 -2.76 -1.42 -1.05
N ASP A 131 -1.85 -2.25 -1.56
CA ASP A 131 -1.16 -2.03 -2.83
C ASP A 131 -2.14 -1.94 -4.00
N THR A 132 -3.11 -2.85 -4.07
CA THR A 132 -4.15 -2.84 -5.11
C THR A 132 -4.96 -1.54 -5.09
N MET A 133 -5.37 -1.10 -3.89
CA MET A 133 -6.09 0.16 -3.73
C MET A 133 -5.25 1.36 -4.15
N ALA A 134 -3.99 1.43 -3.72
CA ALA A 134 -3.08 2.52 -4.05
C ALA A 134 -2.77 2.57 -5.56
N ALA A 135 -2.55 1.42 -6.20
CA ALA A 135 -2.30 1.32 -7.63
C ALA A 135 -3.54 1.76 -8.44
N ALA A 136 -4.73 1.31 -8.08
CA ALA A 136 -5.97 1.71 -8.72
C ALA A 136 -6.22 3.21 -8.56
N HIS A 137 -5.96 3.78 -7.38
CA HIS A 137 -6.07 5.21 -7.10
C HIS A 137 -5.15 6.03 -8.02
N ARG A 138 -3.90 5.62 -8.15
CA ARG A 138 -2.92 6.26 -9.03
C ARG A 138 -3.32 6.19 -10.51
N LEU A 139 -3.87 5.05 -10.96
CA LEU A 139 -4.34 4.90 -12.34
C LEU A 139 -5.53 5.81 -12.67
N MET A 140 -6.30 6.23 -11.69
CA MET A 140 -7.41 7.17 -11.85
C MET A 140 -6.96 8.63 -11.86
N ASP A 141 -5.70 8.91 -11.51
CA ASP A 141 -5.13 10.25 -11.44
C ASP A 141 -6.02 11.22 -10.64
N VAL A 142 -6.30 10.86 -9.39
CA VAL A 142 -7.10 11.66 -8.46
C VAL A 142 -6.32 11.94 -7.17
N ASN A 143 -6.64 13.06 -6.52
CA ASN A 143 -6.04 13.45 -5.24
C ASN A 143 -6.98 13.27 -4.04
N GLU A 144 -8.27 13.09 -4.30
CA GLU A 144 -9.25 12.88 -3.24
C GLU A 144 -9.02 11.54 -2.51
N PRO A 145 -9.31 11.44 -1.20
CA PRO A 145 -9.22 10.18 -0.49
C PRO A 145 -10.35 9.23 -0.93
N TYR A 146 -10.09 7.92 -0.92
CA TYR A 146 -11.18 6.97 -0.97
C TYR A 146 -12.11 7.14 0.23
N MET A 147 -13.41 7.15 0.00
CA MET A 147 -14.39 6.87 1.04
C MET A 147 -14.43 5.36 1.26
N MET A 148 -13.94 4.90 2.41
CA MET A 148 -14.01 3.50 2.80
C MET A 148 -15.37 3.21 3.45
N LEU A 149 -16.09 2.23 2.91
CA LEU A 149 -17.38 1.78 3.43
C LEU A 149 -17.23 0.55 4.33
N SER A 150 -16.26 -0.33 4.02
CA SER A 150 -15.96 -1.54 4.78
C SER A 150 -14.51 -1.97 4.52
N GLY A 151 -13.73 -2.14 5.56
CA GLY A 151 -12.44 -2.83 5.56
C GLY A 151 -12.60 -4.25 6.09
N TYR A 152 -11.93 -4.57 7.20
CA TYR A 152 -12.14 -5.83 7.92
C TYR A 152 -13.60 -5.97 8.38
N ARG A 153 -14.05 -7.19 8.41
CA ARG A 153 -15.38 -7.57 8.84
C ARG A 153 -15.27 -8.82 9.72
N SER A 154 -15.61 -8.68 11.00
CA SER A 154 -15.59 -9.82 11.93
C SER A 154 -16.55 -10.91 11.48
N PRO A 155 -16.35 -12.18 11.88
CA PRO A 155 -17.26 -13.26 11.58
C PRO A 155 -18.71 -12.98 12.02
N SER A 156 -18.87 -12.33 13.19
CA SER A 156 -20.18 -11.92 13.72
C SER A 156 -20.86 -10.87 12.84
N THR A 157 -20.11 -9.82 12.46
CA THR A 157 -20.61 -8.81 11.52
C THR A 157 -20.94 -9.42 10.17
N ASN A 158 -20.10 -10.32 9.65
CA ASN A 158 -20.40 -10.98 8.37
C ASN A 158 -21.67 -11.86 8.45
N ALA A 159 -21.87 -12.59 9.54
CA ALA A 159 -23.07 -13.38 9.77
C ALA A 159 -24.33 -12.49 9.85
N MET A 160 -24.24 -11.39 10.59
CA MET A 160 -25.34 -10.41 10.69
C MET A 160 -25.69 -9.79 9.33
N LEU A 161 -24.69 -9.43 8.52
CA LEU A 161 -24.94 -8.88 7.18
C LEU A 161 -25.52 -9.93 6.23
N ARG A 162 -25.12 -11.20 6.34
CA ARG A 162 -25.70 -12.31 5.56
C ARG A 162 -27.15 -12.58 5.90
N SER A 163 -27.57 -12.43 7.14
CA SER A 163 -28.98 -12.58 7.50
C SER A 163 -29.87 -11.52 6.86
N ARG A 164 -29.30 -10.37 6.47
CA ARG A 164 -30.01 -9.24 5.85
C ARG A 164 -29.85 -9.17 4.33
N SER A 165 -28.88 -9.87 3.74
CA SER A 165 -28.56 -9.78 2.31
C SER A 165 -27.99 -11.08 1.76
N ARG A 166 -28.58 -11.57 0.66
CA ARG A 166 -28.08 -12.74 -0.09
C ARG A 166 -26.77 -12.45 -0.84
N GLY A 167 -26.42 -11.18 -1.04
CA GLY A 167 -25.19 -10.76 -1.74
C GLY A 167 -23.93 -10.86 -0.88
N VAL A 168 -24.01 -11.17 0.42
CA VAL A 168 -22.85 -11.29 1.30
C VAL A 168 -22.33 -12.73 1.32
N ALA A 169 -21.08 -12.93 0.87
CA ALA A 169 -20.45 -14.24 0.80
C ALA A 169 -20.24 -14.85 2.22
N LYS A 170 -20.41 -16.19 2.34
CA LYS A 170 -20.12 -16.92 3.59
C LYS A 170 -18.63 -16.81 3.95
N ASN A 171 -17.76 -17.04 2.97
CA ASN A 171 -16.30 -16.99 3.12
C ASN A 171 -15.76 -15.69 2.53
N SER A 172 -16.19 -14.55 3.08
CA SER A 172 -15.82 -13.23 2.60
C SER A 172 -14.34 -12.93 2.87
N LEU A 173 -13.63 -12.36 1.88
CA LEU A 173 -12.24 -11.91 2.03
C LEU A 173 -12.11 -10.73 3.00
N HIS A 174 -13.19 -9.99 3.26
CA HIS A 174 -13.21 -9.01 4.36
C HIS A 174 -12.88 -9.62 5.72
N MET A 175 -13.31 -10.87 5.99
CA MET A 175 -13.00 -11.55 7.25
C MET A 175 -11.53 -11.95 7.39
N ARG A 176 -10.75 -11.83 6.33
CA ARG A 176 -9.31 -12.14 6.31
C ARG A 176 -8.44 -10.90 6.19
N GLY A 177 -9.04 -9.69 6.22
CA GLY A 177 -8.32 -8.45 5.95
C GLY A 177 -7.82 -8.31 4.51
N GLN A 178 -8.43 -9.01 3.58
CA GLN A 178 -8.00 -9.11 2.18
C GLN A 178 -8.91 -8.35 1.21
N ALA A 179 -9.86 -7.57 1.70
CA ALA A 179 -10.81 -6.84 0.88
C ALA A 179 -11.19 -5.49 1.47
N ALA A 180 -11.59 -4.57 0.59
CA ALA A 180 -12.18 -3.29 0.95
C ALA A 180 -13.30 -2.91 -0.03
N ASP A 181 -14.35 -2.27 0.51
CA ASP A 181 -15.43 -1.65 -0.25
C ASP A 181 -15.21 -0.13 -0.25
N LEU A 182 -15.05 0.46 -1.44
CA LEU A 182 -14.54 1.81 -1.63
C LEU A 182 -15.42 2.61 -2.60
N ARG A 183 -15.40 3.93 -2.41
CA ARG A 183 -16.05 4.92 -3.28
C ARG A 183 -15.11 6.11 -3.52
N LEU A 184 -15.29 6.79 -4.65
CA LEU A 184 -14.76 8.13 -4.92
C LEU A 184 -15.93 9.01 -5.38
N GLU A 185 -15.87 10.29 -5.08
CA GLU A 185 -16.91 11.23 -5.52
C GLU A 185 -16.67 11.66 -6.97
N SER A 186 -15.40 11.87 -7.36
CA SER A 186 -15.02 12.32 -8.70
C SER A 186 -14.97 11.23 -9.77
N ARG A 187 -15.17 9.95 -9.41
CA ARG A 187 -15.11 8.82 -10.35
C ARG A 187 -16.32 7.92 -10.22
N SER A 188 -16.88 7.56 -11.35
CA SER A 188 -17.96 6.57 -11.40
C SER A 188 -17.48 5.18 -10.97
N VAL A 189 -18.41 4.35 -10.50
CA VAL A 189 -18.15 2.94 -10.16
C VAL A 189 -17.50 2.19 -11.32
N GLY A 190 -17.92 2.49 -12.57
CA GLY A 190 -17.34 1.90 -13.77
C GLY A 190 -15.88 2.28 -13.99
N GLN A 191 -15.52 3.55 -13.78
CA GLN A 191 -14.13 4.03 -13.88
C GLN A 191 -13.26 3.40 -12.79
N MET A 192 -13.74 3.37 -11.55
CA MET A 192 -13.03 2.72 -10.42
C MET A 192 -12.82 1.22 -10.69
N ALA A 193 -13.86 0.51 -11.12
CA ALA A 193 -13.76 -0.92 -11.41
C ALA A 193 -12.78 -1.20 -12.58
N LYS A 194 -12.78 -0.36 -13.61
CA LYS A 194 -11.83 -0.45 -14.74
C LYS A 194 -10.39 -0.25 -14.27
N ALA A 195 -10.13 0.76 -13.44
CA ALA A 195 -8.78 1.00 -12.89
C ALA A 195 -8.32 -0.15 -12.00
N ALA A 196 -9.18 -0.65 -11.11
CA ALA A 196 -8.88 -1.79 -10.24
C ALA A 196 -8.61 -3.07 -11.04
N ALA A 197 -9.42 -3.36 -12.07
CA ALA A 197 -9.22 -4.52 -12.95
C ALA A 197 -7.91 -4.43 -13.75
N ALA A 198 -7.50 -3.22 -14.16
CA ALA A 198 -6.24 -3.00 -14.86
C ALA A 198 -5.01 -3.32 -14.01
N CYS A 199 -5.12 -3.31 -12.68
CA CYS A 199 -4.06 -3.74 -11.77
C CYS A 199 -3.82 -5.25 -11.83
N ALA A 200 -4.81 -6.05 -12.25
CA ALA A 200 -4.76 -7.51 -12.35
C ALA A 200 -4.23 -8.20 -11.08
N SER A 201 -4.51 -7.64 -9.91
CA SER A 201 -3.94 -8.05 -8.62
C SER A 201 -4.93 -8.77 -7.71
N GLY A 202 -6.21 -8.90 -8.12
CA GLY A 202 -7.22 -9.56 -7.32
C GLY A 202 -8.62 -9.45 -7.88
N GLY A 203 -9.63 -9.66 -7.03
CA GLY A 203 -11.03 -9.56 -7.39
C GLY A 203 -11.54 -8.12 -7.39
N VAL A 204 -12.40 -7.82 -8.37
CA VAL A 204 -13.07 -6.54 -8.52
C VAL A 204 -14.57 -6.73 -8.66
N GLY A 205 -15.33 -6.24 -7.68
CA GLY A 205 -16.78 -6.25 -7.68
C GLY A 205 -17.37 -4.87 -7.98
N ARG A 206 -18.24 -4.77 -9.00
CA ARG A 206 -18.92 -3.53 -9.36
C ARG A 206 -20.33 -3.51 -8.80
N TYR A 207 -20.62 -2.56 -7.90
CA TYR A 207 -21.93 -2.41 -7.26
C TYR A 207 -22.55 -1.05 -7.60
N SER A 208 -23.00 -0.92 -8.87
CA SER A 208 -23.49 0.35 -9.43
C SER A 208 -24.68 0.91 -8.65
N ARG A 209 -25.65 0.07 -8.25
CA ARG A 209 -26.82 0.50 -7.45
C ARG A 209 -26.43 1.03 -6.07
N SER A 210 -25.43 0.44 -5.44
CA SER A 210 -24.94 0.82 -4.10
C SER A 210 -23.81 1.82 -4.14
N ASN A 211 -23.38 2.20 -5.34
CA ASN A 211 -22.33 3.19 -5.63
C ASN A 211 -21.03 2.89 -4.90
N PHE A 212 -20.46 1.69 -5.09
CA PHE A 212 -19.12 1.33 -4.60
C PHE A 212 -18.47 0.25 -5.46
N VAL A 213 -17.15 0.11 -5.29
CA VAL A 213 -16.34 -0.96 -5.84
C VAL A 213 -15.75 -1.78 -4.70
N HIS A 214 -15.88 -3.10 -4.79
CA HIS A 214 -15.12 -4.03 -3.98
C HIS A 214 -13.78 -4.31 -4.62
N MET A 215 -12.71 -4.23 -3.86
CA MET A 215 -11.35 -4.60 -4.27
C MET A 215 -10.79 -5.61 -3.29
N ASP A 216 -10.21 -6.70 -3.79
CA ASP A 216 -9.57 -7.72 -2.95
C ASP A 216 -8.26 -8.22 -3.57
N CYS A 217 -7.40 -8.86 -2.77
CA CYS A 217 -6.15 -9.47 -3.20
C CYS A 217 -6.23 -11.00 -3.32
N GLY A 218 -7.42 -11.54 -3.57
CA GLY A 218 -7.64 -12.95 -3.90
C GLY A 218 -7.38 -13.25 -5.39
N PRO A 219 -7.90 -14.38 -5.91
CA PRO A 219 -7.77 -14.68 -7.33
C PRO A 219 -8.35 -13.59 -8.23
N VAL A 220 -7.71 -13.32 -9.35
CA VAL A 220 -8.16 -12.32 -10.33
C VAL A 220 -9.52 -12.72 -10.91
N ARG A 221 -10.51 -11.87 -10.72
CA ARG A 221 -11.89 -12.05 -11.21
C ARG A 221 -12.64 -10.73 -11.18
N SER A 222 -13.73 -10.64 -11.95
CA SER A 222 -14.60 -9.46 -11.91
C SER A 222 -16.08 -9.92 -11.91
N TRP A 223 -16.93 -9.16 -11.23
CA TRP A 223 -18.36 -9.43 -11.15
C TRP A 223 -19.17 -8.15 -10.94
N GLY A 224 -20.48 -8.27 -11.02
CA GLY A 224 -21.43 -7.18 -10.83
C GLY A 224 -21.70 -6.35 -12.09
N GLY A 225 -22.66 -5.43 -12.04
CA GLY A 225 -23.11 -4.62 -13.14
C GLY A 225 -23.89 -3.39 -12.70
#